data_0d25216698aa10eac9766a0f29b875fe
#
_entry.id   0d25216698aa10eac9766a0f29b875fe
#
_cell.length_a   1.000
_cell.length_b   1.000
_cell.length_c   1.000
_cell.angle_alpha   90.00
_cell.angle_beta   90.00
_cell.angle_gamma   90.00
#
_symmetry.space_group_name_H-M   'P 1'
#
loop_
_entity.id
_entity.type
_entity.pdbx_description
1 polymer ?
#
loop_
_entity_poly.entity_id
_entity_poly.type
_entity_poly.pdbx_seq_one_letter_code
_entity_poly.pdbx_strand_id
1 'polypeptide(L)'
;MEEPEIRIRPISEGDRPMLAWLVAELWGSEIVAVHGDSLRPAEMGGFIAERSRRLAGLLTYQLVGNMLEIVTLNAIDRRVGIGTMLIEAAVGQARRLSCHEIRLTTTNDNIDALRFYQRRGFRLAELRPGAVDQARQQKPEIPRVGDYGIPLRDEIDLTRQV
;
A
#
# COMPACT_ATOMS: atom_id res chain seq x y z
N MET A 1 17.16 25.14 12.86
CA MET A 1 17.40 24.08 11.84
C MET A 1 16.07 23.83 11.15
N GLU A 2 16.03 24.05 9.88
CA GLU A 2 14.85 23.69 9.10
C GLU A 2 14.73 22.16 9.05
N GLU A 3 13.53 21.62 9.30
CA GLU A 3 13.28 20.21 9.08
C GLU A 3 13.51 19.89 7.60
N PRO A 4 14.19 18.77 7.28
CA PRO A 4 14.45 18.43 5.89
C PRO A 4 13.14 18.24 5.13
N GLU A 5 13.01 18.96 4.01
CA GLU A 5 11.85 18.95 3.15
C GLU A 5 11.59 17.54 2.61
N ILE A 6 10.33 17.12 2.68
CA ILE A 6 9.85 15.88 2.07
C ILE A 6 9.38 16.19 0.65
N ARG A 7 9.94 15.48 -0.31
CA ARG A 7 9.56 15.57 -1.72
C ARG A 7 8.85 14.31 -2.17
N ILE A 8 7.68 14.47 -2.78
CA ILE A 8 6.97 13.37 -3.43
C ILE A 8 7.19 13.47 -4.94
N ARG A 9 7.60 12.37 -5.56
CA ARG A 9 7.80 12.28 -7.00
C ARG A 9 7.29 10.96 -7.58
N PRO A 10 6.89 10.93 -8.86
CA PRO A 10 6.57 9.68 -9.54
C PRO A 10 7.76 8.71 -9.57
N ILE A 11 7.46 7.43 -9.60
CA ILE A 11 8.44 6.37 -9.87
C ILE A 11 8.93 6.53 -11.32
N SER A 12 10.25 6.42 -11.51
CA SER A 12 10.90 6.39 -12.82
C SER A 12 11.47 5.02 -13.13
N GLU A 13 11.83 4.75 -14.39
CA GLU A 13 12.42 3.48 -14.79
C GLU A 13 13.74 3.17 -14.06
N GLY A 14 14.53 4.20 -13.75
CA GLY A 14 15.76 4.05 -12.99
C GLY A 14 15.57 3.59 -11.54
N ASP A 15 14.38 3.74 -10.99
CA ASP A 15 14.05 3.30 -9.64
C ASP A 15 13.75 1.78 -9.55
N ARG A 16 13.38 1.14 -10.65
CA ARG A 16 12.86 -0.24 -10.69
C ARG A 16 13.74 -1.26 -9.97
N PRO A 17 15.06 -1.31 -10.20
CA PRO A 17 15.92 -2.30 -9.51
C PRO A 17 15.92 -2.12 -8.00
N MET A 18 15.99 -0.88 -7.52
CA MET A 18 15.95 -0.57 -6.09
C MET A 18 14.59 -0.94 -5.49
N LEU A 19 13.49 -0.67 -6.21
CA LEU A 19 12.15 -1.00 -5.75
C LEU A 19 11.93 -2.51 -5.65
N ALA A 20 12.44 -3.30 -6.58
CA ALA A 20 12.36 -4.75 -6.50
C ALA A 20 13.01 -5.29 -5.22
N TRP A 21 14.21 -4.80 -4.92
CA TRP A 21 14.90 -5.13 -3.67
C TRP A 21 14.11 -4.67 -2.44
N LEU A 22 13.63 -3.44 -2.43
CA LEU A 22 12.90 -2.86 -1.31
C LEU A 22 11.59 -3.59 -1.02
N VAL A 23 10.82 -3.92 -2.06
CA VAL A 23 9.56 -4.67 -1.91
C VAL A 23 9.85 -6.05 -1.33
N ALA A 24 10.90 -6.73 -1.80
CA ALA A 24 11.31 -8.02 -1.25
C ALA A 24 11.67 -7.91 0.24
N GLU A 25 12.38 -6.87 0.65
CA GLU A 25 12.75 -6.64 2.04
C GLU A 25 11.54 -6.32 2.93
N LEU A 26 10.62 -5.46 2.45
CA LEU A 26 9.46 -5.01 3.24
C LEU A 26 8.33 -6.03 3.29
N TRP A 27 8.14 -6.81 2.23
CA TRP A 27 7.00 -7.72 2.05
C TRP A 27 7.38 -9.20 2.03
N GLY A 28 8.68 -9.49 2.14
CA GLY A 28 9.21 -10.86 2.10
C GLY A 28 9.27 -11.50 0.70
N SER A 29 8.81 -10.79 -0.34
CA SER A 29 8.82 -11.23 -1.73
C SER A 29 8.68 -10.02 -2.67
N GLU A 30 9.21 -10.12 -3.88
CA GLU A 30 8.95 -9.15 -4.96
C GLU A 30 7.50 -9.21 -5.46
N ILE A 31 6.78 -10.27 -5.12
CA ILE A 31 5.39 -10.51 -5.50
C ILE A 31 4.49 -10.29 -4.29
N VAL A 32 3.44 -9.51 -4.48
CA VAL A 32 2.40 -9.26 -3.49
C VAL A 32 1.09 -9.88 -3.98
N ALA A 33 0.44 -10.65 -3.13
CA ALA A 33 -0.86 -11.25 -3.43
C ALA A 33 -1.99 -10.31 -2.99
N VAL A 34 -2.88 -9.98 -3.92
CA VAL A 34 -4.09 -9.19 -3.66
C VAL A 34 -5.25 -9.85 -4.39
N HIS A 35 -6.32 -10.18 -3.68
CA HIS A 35 -7.52 -10.85 -4.24
C HIS A 35 -7.20 -12.13 -5.04
N GLY A 36 -6.17 -12.88 -4.63
CA GLY A 36 -5.72 -14.07 -5.34
C GLY A 36 -4.81 -13.80 -6.55
N ASP A 37 -4.63 -12.55 -6.94
CA ASP A 37 -3.72 -12.15 -8.02
C ASP A 37 -2.31 -11.95 -7.49
N SER A 38 -1.32 -12.33 -8.29
CA SER A 38 0.10 -12.10 -8.01
C SER A 38 0.57 -10.84 -8.73
N LEU A 39 0.92 -9.81 -7.96
CA LEU A 39 1.32 -8.51 -8.45
C LEU A 39 2.80 -8.25 -8.20
N ARG A 40 3.45 -7.50 -9.09
CA ARG A 40 4.86 -7.06 -8.97
C ARG A 40 4.92 -5.55 -8.77
N PRO A 41 4.90 -5.05 -7.51
CA PRO A 41 4.88 -3.61 -7.23
C PRO A 41 6.02 -2.84 -7.87
N ALA A 42 7.21 -3.42 -7.99
CA ALA A 42 8.36 -2.75 -8.61
C ALA A 42 8.18 -2.43 -10.10
N GLU A 43 7.20 -3.05 -10.77
CA GLU A 43 6.87 -2.81 -12.17
C GLU A 43 5.68 -1.87 -12.36
N MET A 44 5.05 -1.44 -11.25
CA MET A 44 3.84 -0.60 -11.26
C MET A 44 4.17 0.89 -11.28
N GLY A 45 3.15 1.69 -11.57
CA GLY A 45 3.18 3.11 -11.30
C GLY A 45 3.11 3.41 -9.80
N GLY A 46 3.51 4.59 -9.42
CA GLY A 46 3.47 4.98 -8.03
C GLY A 46 4.27 6.24 -7.74
N PHE A 47 4.51 6.45 -6.46
CA PHE A 47 5.21 7.61 -5.94
C PHE A 47 6.26 7.22 -4.92
N ILE A 48 7.36 7.94 -4.94
CA ILE A 48 8.43 7.86 -3.95
C ILE A 48 8.41 9.13 -3.12
N ALA A 49 8.52 8.96 -1.81
CA ALA A 49 8.81 10.04 -0.89
C ALA A 49 10.32 10.06 -0.60
N GLU A 50 10.93 11.21 -0.79
CA GLU A 50 12.34 11.46 -0.47
C GLU A 50 12.45 12.47 0.66
N ARG A 51 13.37 12.23 1.57
CA ARG A 51 13.77 13.16 2.63
C ARG A 51 15.28 13.23 2.66
N SER A 52 15.85 14.42 2.52
CA SER A 52 17.34 14.59 2.42
C SER A 52 17.97 13.70 1.36
N ARG A 53 17.33 13.56 0.19
CA ARG A 53 17.74 12.71 -0.94
C ARG A 53 17.79 11.20 -0.61
N ARG A 54 17.16 10.78 0.48
CA ARG A 54 17.02 9.36 0.84
C ARG A 54 15.57 8.93 0.67
N LEU A 55 15.40 7.67 0.31
CA LEU A 55 14.08 7.07 0.25
C LEU A 55 13.43 7.09 1.64
N ALA A 56 12.26 7.71 1.74
CA ALA A 56 11.50 7.84 2.97
C ALA A 56 10.13 7.17 2.92
N GLY A 57 9.64 6.81 1.74
CA GLY A 57 8.39 6.12 1.56
C GLY A 57 8.13 5.71 0.12
N LEU A 58 7.18 4.80 -0.05
CA LEU A 58 6.79 4.22 -1.34
C LEU A 58 5.29 3.97 -1.35
N LEU A 59 4.65 4.32 -2.46
CA LEU A 59 3.30 3.89 -2.79
C LEU A 59 3.29 3.38 -4.23
N THR A 60 2.74 2.18 -4.46
CA THR A 60 2.48 1.66 -5.80
C THR A 60 0.99 1.43 -6.00
N TYR A 61 0.54 1.54 -7.23
CA TYR A 61 -0.85 1.33 -7.60
C TYR A 61 -0.99 0.65 -8.95
N GLN A 62 -2.17 0.09 -9.19
CA GLN A 62 -2.64 -0.33 -10.51
C GLN A 62 -4.01 0.28 -10.78
N LEU A 63 -4.41 0.27 -12.05
CA LEU A 63 -5.75 0.65 -12.46
C LEU A 63 -6.60 -0.60 -12.65
N VAL A 64 -7.78 -0.60 -12.05
CA VAL A 64 -8.79 -1.65 -12.21
C VAL A 64 -10.09 -0.98 -12.64
N GLY A 65 -10.40 -1.07 -13.94
CA GLY A 65 -11.51 -0.29 -14.51
C GLY A 65 -11.28 1.22 -14.33
N ASN A 66 -12.22 1.90 -13.71
CA ASN A 66 -12.17 3.31 -13.37
C ASN A 66 -11.77 3.59 -11.92
N MET A 67 -11.05 2.66 -11.32
CA MET A 67 -10.61 2.70 -9.93
C MET A 67 -9.09 2.60 -9.86
N LEU A 68 -8.48 3.39 -8.98
CA LEU A 68 -7.06 3.27 -8.65
C LEU A 68 -6.93 2.37 -7.40
N GLU A 69 -6.24 1.26 -7.55
CA GLU A 69 -5.97 0.34 -6.44
C GLU A 69 -4.55 0.53 -5.92
N ILE A 70 -4.43 0.93 -4.66
CA ILE A 70 -3.14 0.99 -3.98
C ILE A 70 -2.71 -0.43 -3.65
N VAL A 71 -1.53 -0.84 -4.13
CA VAL A 71 -0.97 -2.18 -3.92
C VAL A 71 -0.02 -2.19 -2.74
N THR A 72 0.85 -1.19 -2.64
CA THR A 72 1.76 -1.02 -1.50
C THR A 72 1.73 0.40 -1.00
N LEU A 73 1.85 0.57 0.31
CA LEU A 73 2.11 1.84 0.97
C LEU A 73 3.04 1.59 2.15
N ASN A 74 4.23 2.15 2.08
CA ASN A 74 5.23 2.04 3.12
C ASN A 74 5.80 3.43 3.44
N ALA A 75 5.69 3.84 4.69
CA ALA A 75 6.41 4.99 5.23
C ALA A 75 7.61 4.46 6.03
N ILE A 76 8.82 4.73 5.54
CA ILE A 76 10.08 4.33 6.19
C ILE A 76 10.33 5.26 7.37
N ASP A 77 10.27 6.57 7.12
CA ASP A 77 10.27 7.57 8.17
C ASP A 77 8.86 7.74 8.73
N ARG A 78 8.61 7.15 9.88
CA ARG A 78 7.30 7.23 10.54
C ARG A 78 7.11 8.57 11.26
N ARG A 79 5.85 8.98 11.43
CA ARG A 79 5.39 10.16 12.21
C ARG A 79 5.73 11.54 11.62
N VAL A 80 6.19 11.62 10.38
CA VAL A 80 6.44 12.88 9.67
C VAL A 80 5.44 13.15 8.54
N GLY A 81 4.34 12.41 8.50
CA GLY A 81 3.25 12.63 7.54
C GLY A 81 3.46 12.05 6.14
N ILE A 82 4.51 11.25 5.91
CA ILE A 82 4.83 10.69 4.60
C ILE A 82 3.68 9.85 4.03
N GLY A 83 3.07 8.98 4.84
CA GLY A 83 1.95 8.16 4.39
C GLY A 83 0.78 9.01 3.90
N THR A 84 0.47 10.10 4.59
CA THR A 84 -0.57 11.05 4.20
C THR A 84 -0.23 11.75 2.88
N MET A 85 1.02 12.19 2.71
CA MET A 85 1.47 12.84 1.48
C MET A 85 1.42 11.89 0.29
N LEU A 86 1.78 10.62 0.48
CA LEU A 86 1.68 9.59 -0.57
C LEU A 86 0.22 9.30 -0.94
N ILE A 87 -0.69 9.21 0.02
CA ILE A 87 -2.13 9.07 -0.24
C ILE A 87 -2.65 10.25 -1.05
N GLU A 88 -2.31 11.48 -0.68
CA GLU A 88 -2.77 12.67 -1.43
C GLU A 88 -2.18 12.73 -2.85
N ALA A 89 -0.95 12.25 -3.06
CA ALA A 89 -0.40 12.08 -4.40
C ALA A 89 -1.19 11.07 -5.23
N ALA A 90 -1.59 9.95 -4.62
CA ALA A 90 -2.44 8.94 -5.27
C ALA A 90 -3.84 9.49 -5.59
N VAL A 91 -4.45 10.29 -4.70
CA VAL A 91 -5.71 10.98 -4.94
C VAL A 91 -5.60 11.91 -6.15
N GLY A 92 -4.55 12.72 -6.22
CA GLY A 92 -4.27 13.59 -7.36
C GLY A 92 -4.12 12.81 -8.68
N GLN A 93 -3.44 11.68 -8.63
CA GLN A 93 -3.27 10.79 -9.79
C GLN A 93 -4.59 10.16 -10.23
N ALA A 94 -5.40 9.70 -9.28
CA ALA A 94 -6.73 9.15 -9.56
C ALA A 94 -7.61 10.17 -10.30
N ARG A 95 -7.58 11.42 -9.86
CA ARG A 95 -8.31 12.51 -10.52
C ARG A 95 -7.80 12.76 -11.94
N ARG A 96 -6.48 12.81 -12.14
CA ARG A 96 -5.88 12.99 -13.49
C ARG A 96 -6.24 11.87 -14.44
N LEU A 97 -6.39 10.65 -13.92
CA LEU A 97 -6.75 9.47 -14.71
C LEU A 97 -8.28 9.25 -14.79
N SER A 98 -9.08 10.21 -14.33
CA SER A 98 -10.54 10.13 -14.32
C SER A 98 -11.09 8.91 -13.55
N CYS A 99 -10.36 8.46 -12.53
CA CYS A 99 -10.84 7.45 -11.60
C CYS A 99 -11.88 8.07 -10.66
N HIS A 100 -12.90 7.31 -10.30
CA HIS A 100 -13.93 7.73 -9.36
C HIS A 100 -13.62 7.35 -7.92
N GLU A 101 -12.75 6.38 -7.74
CA GLU A 101 -12.50 5.75 -6.45
C GLU A 101 -11.07 5.29 -6.31
N ILE A 102 -10.54 5.37 -5.09
CA ILE A 102 -9.32 4.70 -4.67
C ILE A 102 -9.70 3.54 -3.76
N ARG A 103 -9.08 2.38 -3.97
CA ARG A 103 -9.25 1.19 -3.15
C ARG A 103 -7.90 0.69 -2.63
N LEU A 104 -7.93 0.03 -1.49
CA LEU A 104 -6.84 -0.79 -0.97
C LEU A 104 -7.40 -1.99 -0.20
N THR A 105 -6.55 -3.00 -0.05
CA THR A 105 -6.86 -4.19 0.76
C THR A 105 -5.87 -4.28 1.91
N THR A 106 -6.36 -4.59 3.09
CA THR A 106 -5.55 -4.90 4.26
C THR A 106 -6.09 -6.14 4.96
N THR A 107 -5.47 -6.55 6.05
CA THR A 107 -5.86 -7.73 6.82
C THR A 107 -6.46 -7.36 8.15
N ASN A 108 -7.23 -8.28 8.74
CA ASN A 108 -8.00 -8.04 9.96
C ASN A 108 -7.15 -7.71 11.19
N ASP A 109 -5.89 -8.13 11.19
CA ASP A 109 -4.94 -7.86 12.27
C ASP A 109 -4.29 -6.48 12.20
N ASN A 110 -4.31 -5.85 11.02
CA ASN A 110 -3.62 -4.58 10.77
C ASN A 110 -4.43 -3.39 11.27
N ILE A 111 -4.59 -3.33 12.59
CA ILE A 111 -5.39 -2.30 13.27
C ILE A 111 -4.82 -0.91 13.04
N ASP A 112 -3.50 -0.78 12.99
CA ASP A 112 -2.85 0.51 12.72
C ASP A 112 -3.18 1.04 11.33
N ALA A 113 -3.20 0.18 10.31
CA ALA A 113 -3.61 0.53 8.95
C ALA A 113 -5.11 0.90 8.90
N LEU A 114 -5.97 0.11 9.53
CA LEU A 114 -7.42 0.39 9.60
C LEU A 114 -7.68 1.77 10.22
N ARG A 115 -7.00 2.12 11.30
CA ARG A 115 -7.08 3.44 11.92
C ARG A 115 -6.54 4.53 10.99
N PHE A 116 -5.38 4.30 10.40
CA PHE A 116 -4.71 5.26 9.50
C PHE A 116 -5.59 5.64 8.31
N TYR A 117 -6.12 4.65 7.60
CA TYR A 117 -6.91 4.88 6.39
C TYR A 117 -8.27 5.50 6.68
N GLN A 118 -8.98 5.03 7.70
CA GLN A 118 -10.28 5.60 8.06
C GLN A 118 -10.18 7.08 8.45
N ARG A 119 -9.13 7.47 9.17
CA ARG A 119 -8.87 8.88 9.50
C ARG A 119 -8.59 9.74 8.27
N ARG A 120 -8.25 9.14 7.14
CA ARG A 120 -7.98 9.82 5.86
C ARG A 120 -9.11 9.67 4.85
N GLY A 121 -10.31 9.37 5.33
CA GLY A 121 -11.52 9.37 4.53
C GLY A 121 -11.83 8.06 3.83
N PHE A 122 -11.05 7.01 4.05
CA PHE A 122 -11.39 5.68 3.56
C PHE A 122 -12.50 5.07 4.41
N ARG A 123 -13.39 4.33 3.76
CA ARG A 123 -14.46 3.59 4.41
C ARG A 123 -14.25 2.09 4.21
N LEU A 124 -14.67 1.30 5.20
CA LEU A 124 -14.72 -0.16 5.06
C LEU A 124 -15.76 -0.50 4.00
N ALA A 125 -15.38 -1.24 2.98
CA ALA A 125 -16.24 -1.53 1.83
C ALA A 125 -16.61 -2.99 1.73
N GLU A 126 -15.66 -3.90 1.93
CA GLU A 126 -15.89 -5.33 1.81
C GLU A 126 -15.05 -6.10 2.81
N LEU A 127 -15.66 -7.11 3.41
CA LEU A 127 -14.97 -8.10 4.24
C LEU A 127 -14.98 -9.43 3.50
N ARG A 128 -13.81 -10.03 3.35
CA ARG A 128 -13.66 -11.39 2.81
C ARG A 128 -13.19 -12.34 3.92
N PRO A 129 -14.14 -13.00 4.63
CA PRO A 129 -13.81 -13.95 5.68
C PRO A 129 -13.00 -15.12 5.11
N GLY A 130 -11.92 -15.49 5.81
CA GLY A 130 -11.08 -16.63 5.45
C GLY A 130 -10.16 -16.42 4.24
N ALA A 131 -10.09 -15.22 3.66
CA ALA A 131 -9.25 -14.97 2.48
C ALA A 131 -7.76 -15.21 2.76
N VAL A 132 -7.28 -14.89 3.95
CA VAL A 132 -5.88 -15.15 4.33
C VAL A 132 -5.64 -16.63 4.60
N ASP A 133 -6.59 -17.32 5.23
CA ASP A 133 -6.52 -18.77 5.41
C ASP A 133 -6.40 -19.49 4.05
N GLN A 134 -7.16 -19.02 3.06
CA GLN A 134 -7.11 -19.56 1.70
C GLN A 134 -5.76 -19.24 1.03
N ALA A 135 -5.26 -18.01 1.15
CA ALA A 135 -3.96 -17.62 0.64
C ALA A 135 -2.82 -18.45 1.27
N ARG A 136 -2.94 -18.79 2.55
CA ARG A 136 -1.97 -19.61 3.27
C ARG A 136 -1.84 -21.04 2.72
N GLN A 137 -2.86 -21.55 2.05
CA GLN A 137 -2.78 -22.84 1.37
C GLN A 137 -1.75 -22.83 0.24
N GLN A 138 -1.59 -21.69 -0.44
CA GLN A 138 -0.60 -21.50 -1.49
C GLN A 138 0.74 -20.93 -0.96
N LYS A 139 0.68 -20.16 0.12
CA LYS A 139 1.84 -19.57 0.82
C LYS A 139 1.82 -19.97 2.29
N PRO A 140 2.30 -21.20 2.64
CA PRO A 140 2.27 -21.68 4.02
C PRO A 140 3.06 -20.84 5.03
N GLU A 141 4.00 -20.01 4.53
CA GLU A 141 4.81 -19.09 5.32
C GLU A 141 4.04 -17.90 5.89
N ILE A 142 2.82 -17.62 5.43
CA ILE A 142 1.98 -16.56 6.01
C ILE A 142 1.70 -16.90 7.48
N PRO A 143 2.05 -16.00 8.43
CA PRO A 143 1.85 -16.25 9.85
C PRO A 143 0.39 -16.54 10.20
N ARG A 144 0.16 -17.38 11.19
CA ARG A 144 -1.19 -17.65 11.70
C ARG A 144 -1.68 -16.58 12.67
N VAL A 145 -0.75 -15.90 13.30
CA VAL A 145 -1.01 -14.80 14.23
C VAL A 145 -0.29 -13.57 13.71
N GLY A 146 -1.02 -12.48 13.57
CA GLY A 146 -0.51 -11.21 13.09
C GLY A 146 -0.28 -10.20 14.21
N ASP A 147 -0.44 -8.94 13.86
CA ASP A 147 -0.24 -7.81 14.76
C ASP A 147 -1.18 -7.91 15.98
N TYR A 148 -0.72 -7.44 17.13
CA TYR A 148 -1.45 -7.44 18.40
C TYR A 148 -1.91 -8.81 18.87
N GLY A 149 -1.29 -9.89 18.41
CA GLY A 149 -1.70 -11.25 18.74
C GLY A 149 -3.04 -11.68 18.11
N ILE A 150 -3.51 -10.93 17.10
CA ILE A 150 -4.78 -11.22 16.43
C ILE A 150 -4.58 -12.35 15.41
N PRO A 151 -5.44 -13.38 15.41
CA PRO A 151 -5.39 -14.39 14.36
C PRO A 151 -5.54 -13.77 12.97
N LEU A 152 -4.57 -14.03 12.09
CA LEU A 152 -4.53 -13.50 10.74
C LEU A 152 -5.33 -14.38 9.80
N ARG A 153 -6.55 -13.95 9.41
CA ARG A 153 -7.53 -14.77 8.70
C ARG A 153 -8.22 -14.10 7.52
N ASP A 154 -8.53 -12.80 7.65
CA ASP A 154 -9.50 -12.13 6.80
C ASP A 154 -8.88 -10.95 6.06
N GLU A 155 -9.39 -10.66 4.87
CA GLU A 155 -9.07 -9.44 4.13
C GLU A 155 -10.23 -8.44 4.23
N ILE A 156 -9.87 -7.16 4.24
CA ILE A 156 -10.80 -6.03 4.27
C ILE A 156 -10.41 -5.05 3.19
N ASP A 157 -11.37 -4.68 2.34
CA ASP A 157 -11.22 -3.60 1.39
C ASP A 157 -11.71 -2.29 2.00
N LEU A 158 -10.94 -1.24 1.75
CA LEU A 158 -11.32 0.13 2.08
C LEU A 158 -11.34 0.95 0.78
N THR A 159 -12.29 1.86 0.69
CA THR A 159 -12.46 2.73 -0.48
C THR A 159 -12.62 4.18 -0.07
N ARG A 160 -12.19 5.07 -0.95
CA ARG A 160 -12.39 6.52 -0.83
C ARG A 160 -12.80 7.08 -2.19
N GLN A 161 -13.88 7.86 -2.23
CA GLN A 161 -14.27 8.61 -3.42
C GLN A 161 -13.29 9.75 -3.71
N VAL A 162 -13.02 10.02 -4.97
CA VAL A 162 -12.10 11.08 -5.40
C VAL A 162 -12.75 12.09 -6.32
#